data_fc525904ee647ee639b372f2b1655981
#
_entry.id   fc525904ee647ee639b372f2b1655981
#
_cell.length_a   1.000
_cell.length_b   1.000
_cell.length_c   1.000
_cell.angle_alpha   90.00
_cell.angle_beta   90.00
_cell.angle_gamma   90.00
#
_symmetry.space_group_name_H-M   'P 1'
#
loop_
_entity.id
_entity.type
_entity.pdbx_description
1 polymer ?
#
loop_
_entity_poly.entity_id
_entity_poly.type
_entity_poly.pdbx_seq_one_letter_code
_entity_poly.pdbx_strand_id
1 'polypeptide(L)'
;MEDADFMTEIFNGADIVYVMETLGAGSFFDQNLDVVAAITRIGEVYKQAIQRSGVKRVVHLSSVGAHMDNGSGLLAFHHNLENILNELPKDVSIKFMRPVGFYTNLFAFIPMIKTQGAIVSSYGGDEKKPWVSPLDIAAVIAEEIEKPFEGRKIRYIASDEVSSNEMAAILGEAIGKPDLKWLVIPDEQILKGMIASGMNPQTAKGMVDINTSQRGTELYKDYNRNKPVLGNVKLSDFAKEFAKAFDK
;
A
#
# COMPACT_ATOMS: atom_id res chain seq x y z
N MET A 1 1.40 14.14 -12.88
CA MET A 1 1.95 12.82 -13.19
C MET A 1 1.40 12.22 -14.50
N GLU A 2 0.43 12.85 -15.14
CA GLU A 2 -0.18 12.35 -16.39
C GLU A 2 0.44 12.97 -17.66
N ASP A 3 1.41 13.86 -17.51
CA ASP A 3 2.13 14.53 -18.59
C ASP A 3 3.51 13.89 -18.79
N ALA A 4 3.68 13.13 -19.88
CA ALA A 4 4.91 12.43 -20.17
C ALA A 4 6.07 13.37 -20.55
N ASP A 5 5.79 14.53 -21.14
CA ASP A 5 6.81 15.51 -21.51
C ASP A 5 7.38 16.16 -20.26
N PHE A 6 6.51 16.60 -19.35
CA PHE A 6 6.90 17.16 -18.07
C PHE A 6 7.69 16.13 -17.22
N MET A 7 7.23 14.88 -17.15
CA MET A 7 7.94 13.83 -16.40
C MET A 7 9.29 13.50 -17.06
N THR A 8 9.40 13.56 -18.37
CA THR A 8 10.68 13.39 -19.08
C THR A 8 11.67 14.48 -18.70
N GLU A 9 11.22 15.74 -18.67
CA GLU A 9 12.05 16.87 -18.26
C GLU A 9 12.57 16.72 -16.83
N ILE A 10 11.70 16.33 -15.87
CA ILE A 10 12.09 16.09 -14.48
C ILE A 10 13.12 14.95 -14.37
N PHE A 11 12.99 13.88 -15.15
CA PHE A 11 13.91 12.74 -15.08
C PHE A 11 15.23 12.98 -15.82
N ASN A 12 15.30 13.99 -16.67
CA ASN A 12 16.49 14.27 -17.46
C ASN A 12 17.68 14.64 -16.57
N GLY A 13 18.77 13.92 -16.75
CA GLY A 13 20.00 14.11 -15.98
C GLY A 13 19.98 13.50 -14.57
N ALA A 14 18.91 12.85 -14.17
CA ALA A 14 18.86 12.14 -12.90
C ALA A 14 19.64 10.82 -12.98
N ASP A 15 20.44 10.55 -11.96
CA ASP A 15 21.15 9.28 -11.81
C ASP A 15 20.22 8.12 -11.44
N ILE A 16 19.25 8.39 -10.59
CA ILE A 16 18.25 7.46 -10.09
C ILE A 16 16.91 8.19 -10.02
N VAL A 17 15.84 7.57 -10.44
CA VAL A 17 14.48 8.06 -10.20
C VAL A 17 13.73 7.14 -9.24
N TYR A 18 13.06 7.76 -8.28
CA TYR A 18 12.08 7.09 -7.41
C TYR A 18 10.69 7.43 -7.92
N VAL A 19 9.90 6.40 -8.22
CA VAL A 19 8.54 6.57 -8.73
C VAL A 19 7.53 5.92 -7.78
N MET A 20 6.43 6.63 -7.56
CA MET A 20 5.29 6.21 -6.74
C MET A 20 4.03 6.83 -7.34
N GLU A 21 3.00 6.01 -7.52
CA GLU A 21 1.73 6.44 -8.07
C GLU A 21 0.82 6.96 -6.95
N THR A 22 0.15 8.06 -7.22
CA THR A 22 -0.90 8.58 -6.35
C THR A 22 -1.96 9.32 -7.17
N LEU A 23 -3.18 9.28 -6.69
CA LEU A 23 -4.28 10.10 -7.18
C LEU A 23 -4.64 11.16 -6.13
N GLY A 24 -5.33 12.21 -6.55
CA GLY A 24 -5.81 13.25 -5.65
C GLY A 24 -6.74 12.70 -4.55
N ALA A 25 -6.81 13.38 -3.42
CA ALA A 25 -7.55 12.92 -2.24
C ALA A 25 -9.05 12.62 -2.48
N GLY A 26 -9.67 13.24 -3.49
CA GLY A 26 -11.08 13.00 -3.86
C GLY A 26 -11.33 11.81 -4.79
N SER A 27 -10.28 11.19 -5.32
CA SER A 27 -10.39 10.19 -6.39
C SER A 27 -11.23 8.96 -6.02
N PHE A 28 -11.24 8.56 -4.75
CA PHE A 28 -12.05 7.43 -4.28
C PHE A 28 -13.54 7.72 -4.23
N PHE A 29 -13.92 8.99 -4.30
CA PHE A 29 -15.31 9.47 -4.28
C PHE A 29 -15.78 9.97 -5.65
N ASP A 30 -14.90 10.05 -6.64
CA ASP A 30 -15.27 10.40 -8.02
C ASP A 30 -16.03 9.24 -8.66
N GLN A 31 -17.32 9.45 -8.91
CA GLN A 31 -18.22 8.43 -9.43
C GLN A 31 -17.92 8.00 -10.87
N ASN A 32 -17.10 8.78 -11.58
CA ASN A 32 -16.74 8.53 -12.99
C ASN A 32 -15.31 7.99 -13.15
N LEU A 33 -14.56 7.85 -12.07
CA LEU A 33 -13.16 7.45 -12.12
C LEU A 33 -12.99 5.94 -11.90
N ASP A 34 -12.38 5.26 -12.86
CA ASP A 34 -11.76 3.96 -12.65
C ASP A 34 -10.35 4.17 -12.08
N VAL A 35 -10.23 3.97 -10.77
CA VAL A 35 -8.98 4.18 -10.01
C VAL A 35 -7.85 3.29 -10.54
N VAL A 36 -8.14 2.01 -10.83
CA VAL A 36 -7.12 1.08 -11.32
C VAL A 36 -6.61 1.50 -12.70
N ALA A 37 -7.52 1.85 -13.60
CA ALA A 37 -7.16 2.31 -14.94
C ALA A 37 -6.41 3.65 -14.89
N ALA A 38 -6.82 4.58 -14.02
CA ALA A 38 -6.16 5.88 -13.88
C ALA A 38 -4.71 5.72 -13.39
N ILE A 39 -4.48 4.91 -12.37
CA ILE A 39 -3.13 4.65 -11.86
C ILE A 39 -2.31 3.88 -12.90
N THR A 40 -2.89 2.92 -13.61
CA THR A 40 -2.21 2.18 -14.68
C THR A 40 -1.70 3.12 -15.78
N ARG A 41 -2.49 4.15 -16.15
CA ARG A 41 -2.05 5.19 -17.11
C ARG A 41 -0.83 5.97 -16.61
N ILE A 42 -0.72 6.25 -15.32
CA ILE A 42 0.47 6.88 -14.74
C ILE A 42 1.71 6.00 -14.96
N GLY A 43 1.57 4.68 -14.85
CA GLY A 43 2.64 3.72 -15.15
C GLY A 43 3.15 3.83 -16.60
N GLU A 44 2.24 3.99 -17.57
CA GLU A 44 2.64 4.21 -18.98
C GLU A 44 3.38 5.54 -19.16
N VAL A 45 2.96 6.59 -18.47
CA VAL A 45 3.67 7.88 -18.46
C VAL A 45 5.07 7.72 -17.89
N TYR A 46 5.24 7.02 -16.78
CA TYR A 46 6.56 6.74 -16.20
C TYR A 46 7.45 5.94 -17.16
N LYS A 47 6.90 4.90 -17.79
CA LYS A 47 7.66 4.12 -18.79
C LYS A 47 8.18 5.02 -19.93
N GLN A 48 7.31 5.86 -20.51
CA GLN A 48 7.68 6.79 -21.58
C GLN A 48 8.74 7.80 -21.11
N ALA A 49 8.56 8.38 -19.92
CA ALA A 49 9.50 9.36 -19.36
C ALA A 49 10.88 8.74 -19.08
N ILE A 50 10.93 7.53 -18.53
CA ILE A 50 12.18 6.78 -18.29
C ILE A 50 12.89 6.49 -19.60
N GLN A 51 12.17 6.02 -20.62
CA GLN A 51 12.76 5.75 -21.96
C GLN A 51 13.35 7.00 -22.59
N ARG A 52 12.61 8.12 -22.54
CA ARG A 52 12.97 9.38 -23.24
C ARG A 52 14.06 10.15 -22.50
N SER A 53 14.07 10.15 -21.18
CA SER A 53 15.14 10.79 -20.38
C SER A 53 16.45 10.03 -20.39
N GLY A 54 16.43 8.74 -20.73
CA GLY A 54 17.61 7.88 -20.73
C GLY A 54 18.09 7.43 -19.35
N VAL A 55 17.33 7.71 -18.28
CA VAL A 55 17.65 7.25 -16.92
C VAL A 55 17.71 5.71 -16.88
N LYS A 56 18.70 5.15 -16.15
CA LYS A 56 19.00 3.71 -16.15
C LYS A 56 18.73 3.02 -14.81
N ARG A 57 18.44 3.79 -13.76
CA ARG A 57 18.24 3.27 -12.41
C ARG A 57 16.91 3.76 -11.87
N VAL A 58 16.02 2.83 -11.55
CA VAL A 58 14.65 3.12 -11.08
C VAL A 58 14.41 2.41 -9.76
N VAL A 59 13.84 3.10 -8.81
CA VAL A 59 13.22 2.52 -7.61
C VAL A 59 11.72 2.77 -7.72
N HIS A 60 10.92 1.71 -7.70
CA HIS A 60 9.46 1.80 -7.76
C HIS A 60 8.85 1.35 -6.44
N LEU A 61 8.02 2.21 -5.83
CA LEU A 61 7.21 1.82 -4.67
C LEU A 61 6.00 1.02 -5.15
N SER A 62 6.18 -0.30 -5.18
CA SER A 62 5.16 -1.27 -5.48
C SER A 62 4.38 -1.66 -4.21
N SER A 63 3.86 -2.87 -4.12
CA SER A 63 3.09 -3.36 -2.96
C SER A 63 3.15 -4.88 -2.84
N VAL A 64 2.84 -5.38 -1.64
CA VAL A 64 2.35 -6.74 -1.48
C VAL A 64 1.17 -6.97 -2.43
N GLY A 65 1.04 -8.18 -2.99
CA GLY A 65 -0.01 -8.49 -3.98
C GLY A 65 0.37 -8.18 -5.43
N ALA A 66 1.45 -7.43 -5.71
CA ALA A 66 1.88 -7.16 -7.08
C ALA A 66 2.25 -8.41 -7.91
N HIS A 67 2.47 -9.55 -7.26
CA HIS A 67 2.66 -10.85 -7.94
C HIS A 67 1.36 -11.48 -8.45
N MET A 68 0.20 -10.95 -8.04
CA MET A 68 -1.12 -11.51 -8.35
C MET A 68 -1.67 -10.83 -9.61
N ASP A 69 -2.07 -11.63 -10.58
CA ASP A 69 -2.74 -11.17 -11.81
C ASP A 69 -4.23 -10.85 -11.59
N ASN A 70 -4.83 -11.40 -10.52
CA ASN A 70 -6.23 -11.18 -10.15
C ASN A 70 -6.44 -11.39 -8.63
N GLY A 71 -7.62 -11.01 -8.13
CA GLY A 71 -8.04 -11.26 -6.74
C GLY A 71 -7.42 -10.35 -5.69
N SER A 72 -6.65 -9.34 -6.08
CA SER A 72 -6.01 -8.37 -5.18
C SER A 72 -6.79 -7.06 -5.01
N GLY A 73 -8.00 -6.96 -5.60
CA GLY A 73 -8.83 -5.75 -5.54
C GLY A 73 -8.12 -4.54 -6.15
N LEU A 74 -8.16 -3.40 -5.47
CA LEU A 74 -7.47 -2.19 -5.96
C LEU A 74 -5.95 -2.38 -6.10
N LEU A 75 -5.33 -3.29 -5.35
CA LEU A 75 -3.88 -3.55 -5.47
C LEU A 75 -3.46 -4.08 -6.85
N ALA A 76 -4.43 -4.46 -7.71
CA ALA A 76 -4.18 -4.91 -9.08
C ALA A 76 -3.38 -3.88 -9.91
N PHE A 77 -3.50 -2.59 -9.63
CA PHE A 77 -2.70 -1.60 -10.33
C PHE A 77 -1.18 -1.78 -10.11
N HIS A 78 -0.73 -2.26 -8.96
CA HIS A 78 0.68 -2.53 -8.72
C HIS A 78 1.20 -3.67 -9.61
N HIS A 79 0.39 -4.72 -9.82
CA HIS A 79 0.70 -5.76 -10.81
C HIS A 79 0.84 -5.17 -12.22
N ASN A 80 -0.13 -4.34 -12.62
CA ASN A 80 -0.11 -3.69 -13.94
C ASN A 80 1.15 -2.82 -14.12
N LEU A 81 1.50 -2.03 -13.10
CA LEU A 81 2.66 -1.15 -13.17
C LEU A 81 3.98 -1.91 -13.22
N GLU A 82 4.14 -2.96 -12.41
CA GLU A 82 5.33 -3.79 -12.51
C GLU A 82 5.47 -4.40 -13.91
N ASN A 83 4.38 -4.86 -14.52
CA ASN A 83 4.39 -5.38 -15.88
C ASN A 83 4.79 -4.29 -16.90
N ILE A 84 4.19 -3.11 -16.82
CA ILE A 84 4.52 -1.97 -17.69
C ILE A 84 5.99 -1.58 -17.57
N LEU A 85 6.51 -1.47 -16.34
CA LEU A 85 7.92 -1.14 -16.10
C LEU A 85 8.88 -2.26 -16.52
N ASN A 86 8.44 -3.52 -16.47
CA ASN A 86 9.21 -4.66 -16.94
C ASN A 86 9.41 -4.67 -18.48
N GLU A 87 8.58 -3.93 -19.24
CA GLU A 87 8.78 -3.73 -20.69
C GLU A 87 9.94 -2.78 -21.02
N LEU A 88 10.46 -2.04 -20.04
CA LEU A 88 11.62 -1.18 -20.24
C LEU A 88 12.84 -1.98 -20.72
N PRO A 89 13.75 -1.39 -21.51
CA PRO A 89 14.97 -2.05 -21.98
C PRO A 89 15.76 -2.71 -20.85
N LYS A 90 16.47 -3.79 -21.16
CA LYS A 90 17.21 -4.59 -20.16
C LYS A 90 18.35 -3.83 -19.49
N ASP A 91 18.84 -2.76 -20.10
CA ASP A 91 19.86 -1.87 -19.56
C ASP A 91 19.32 -0.86 -18.53
N VAL A 92 17.99 -0.77 -18.37
CA VAL A 92 17.35 -0.06 -17.27
C VAL A 92 17.20 -1.04 -16.10
N SER A 93 17.83 -0.79 -14.98
CA SER A 93 17.70 -1.59 -13.76
C SER A 93 16.58 -1.05 -12.87
N ILE A 94 15.75 -1.95 -12.33
CA ILE A 94 14.60 -1.57 -11.49
C ILE A 94 14.63 -2.35 -10.17
N LYS A 95 14.41 -1.62 -9.08
CA LYS A 95 14.12 -2.20 -7.75
C LYS A 95 12.65 -1.98 -7.43
N PHE A 96 11.88 -3.06 -7.42
CA PHE A 96 10.48 -3.07 -7.00
C PHE A 96 10.41 -3.25 -5.49
N MET A 97 10.07 -2.19 -4.79
CA MET A 97 9.94 -2.19 -3.33
C MET A 97 8.49 -2.55 -3.00
N ARG A 98 8.28 -3.70 -2.36
CA ARG A 98 6.94 -4.22 -2.04
C ARG A 98 6.66 -4.13 -0.54
N PRO A 99 6.26 -2.96 -0.02
CA PRO A 99 5.78 -2.86 1.34
C PRO A 99 4.47 -3.63 1.53
N VAL A 100 4.22 -4.03 2.76
CA VAL A 100 2.97 -4.65 3.21
C VAL A 100 1.96 -3.60 3.68
N GLY A 101 0.91 -3.97 4.41
CA GLY A 101 -0.09 -3.03 4.92
C GLY A 101 0.53 -1.92 5.77
N PHE A 102 0.22 -0.66 5.47
CA PHE A 102 0.80 0.50 6.17
C PHE A 102 0.08 0.73 7.51
N TYR A 103 0.84 1.01 8.57
CA TYR A 103 0.26 1.45 9.85
C TYR A 103 -0.62 2.69 9.69
N THR A 104 -0.26 3.62 8.81
CA THR A 104 -1.03 4.84 8.57
C THR A 104 -2.44 4.59 8.05
N ASN A 105 -2.72 3.43 7.45
CA ASN A 105 -4.08 3.05 7.06
C ASN A 105 -5.02 2.91 8.26
N LEU A 106 -4.47 2.65 9.46
CA LEU A 106 -5.24 2.52 10.68
C LEU A 106 -5.90 3.84 11.12
N PHE A 107 -5.38 5.00 10.70
CA PHE A 107 -6.02 6.28 10.98
C PHE A 107 -7.44 6.37 10.41
N ALA A 108 -7.74 5.64 9.35
CA ALA A 108 -9.09 5.57 8.79
C ALA A 108 -10.14 4.99 9.75
N PHE A 109 -9.71 4.26 10.78
CA PHE A 109 -10.61 3.72 11.79
C PHE A 109 -10.94 4.69 12.92
N ILE A 110 -10.25 5.84 13.05
CA ILE A 110 -10.47 6.81 14.13
C ILE A 110 -11.93 7.28 14.23
N PRO A 111 -12.60 7.72 13.14
CA PRO A 111 -14.00 8.13 13.21
C PRO A 111 -14.92 7.00 13.70
N MET A 112 -14.66 5.78 13.24
CA MET A 112 -15.43 4.59 13.63
C MET A 112 -15.23 4.27 15.12
N ILE A 113 -14.01 4.31 15.63
CA ILE A 113 -13.71 4.09 17.05
C ILE A 113 -14.39 5.17 17.91
N LYS A 114 -14.38 6.44 17.47
CA LYS A 114 -15.05 7.55 18.18
C LYS A 114 -16.56 7.37 18.25
N THR A 115 -17.19 6.86 17.18
CA THR A 115 -18.65 6.77 17.07
C THR A 115 -19.23 5.43 17.55
N GLN A 116 -18.50 4.33 17.34
CA GLN A 116 -18.98 2.96 17.58
C GLN A 116 -18.24 2.23 18.70
N GLY A 117 -17.10 2.77 19.18
CA GLY A 117 -16.30 2.13 20.22
C GLY A 117 -15.55 0.87 19.78
N ALA A 118 -15.48 0.59 18.48
CA ALA A 118 -14.86 -0.61 17.93
C ALA A 118 -14.19 -0.31 16.58
N ILE A 119 -13.25 -1.17 16.17
CA ILE A 119 -12.77 -1.29 14.79
C ILE A 119 -13.65 -2.33 14.10
N VAL A 120 -14.25 -1.98 12.96
CA VAL A 120 -15.12 -2.89 12.21
C VAL A 120 -14.53 -3.09 10.81
N SER A 121 -14.32 -4.34 10.42
CA SER A 121 -13.79 -4.70 9.11
C SER A 121 -14.36 -6.03 8.65
N SER A 122 -14.11 -6.45 7.43
CA SER A 122 -14.47 -7.78 6.96
C SER A 122 -13.31 -8.79 7.04
N TYR A 123 -12.19 -8.39 7.61
CA TYR A 123 -11.08 -9.27 7.99
C TYR A 123 -10.68 -9.04 9.45
N GLY A 124 -9.97 -9.99 10.05
CA GLY A 124 -9.58 -9.88 11.45
C GLY A 124 -9.19 -11.22 12.06
N GLY A 125 -9.22 -11.29 13.39
CA GLY A 125 -8.91 -12.49 14.16
C GLY A 125 -7.48 -12.51 14.68
N ASP A 126 -7.00 -13.73 15.01
CA ASP A 126 -5.71 -13.96 15.70
C ASP A 126 -4.56 -14.29 14.74
N GLU A 127 -4.84 -14.46 13.45
CA GLU A 127 -3.81 -14.71 12.47
C GLU A 127 -2.93 -13.46 12.28
N LYS A 128 -1.62 -13.63 12.47
CA LYS A 128 -0.66 -12.53 12.30
C LYS A 128 -0.49 -12.19 10.82
N LYS A 129 -0.56 -10.91 10.52
CA LYS A 129 -0.31 -10.36 9.18
C LYS A 129 0.82 -9.33 9.25
N PRO A 130 1.59 -9.18 8.18
CA PRO A 130 2.68 -8.21 8.16
C PRO A 130 2.15 -6.78 7.98
N TRP A 131 2.77 -5.85 8.72
CA TRP A 131 2.50 -4.41 8.69
C TRP A 131 3.80 -3.63 8.60
N VAL A 132 3.74 -2.41 8.09
CA VAL A 132 4.93 -1.59 7.90
C VAL A 132 4.70 -0.11 8.27
N SER A 133 5.73 0.48 8.86
CA SER A 133 5.85 1.92 9.05
C SER A 133 6.39 2.60 7.78
N PRO A 134 5.84 3.75 7.34
CA PRO A 134 6.45 4.56 6.31
C PRO A 134 7.92 4.94 6.58
N LEU A 135 8.31 5.06 7.84
CA LEU A 135 9.70 5.34 8.23
C LEU A 135 10.64 4.17 7.88
N ASP A 136 10.20 2.94 8.09
CA ASP A 136 10.98 1.76 7.70
C ASP A 136 11.00 1.58 6.18
N ILE A 137 9.91 1.94 5.47
CA ILE A 137 9.91 2.00 4.00
C ILE A 137 10.99 2.97 3.52
N ALA A 138 11.02 4.18 4.05
CA ALA A 138 12.00 5.20 3.68
C ALA A 138 13.43 4.75 3.97
N ALA A 139 13.68 4.15 5.14
CA ALA A 139 15.00 3.64 5.52
C ALA A 139 15.50 2.55 4.57
N VAL A 140 14.60 1.59 4.21
CA VAL A 140 14.96 0.50 3.28
C VAL A 140 15.17 1.02 1.86
N ILE A 141 14.38 2.01 1.41
CA ILE A 141 14.57 2.63 0.09
C ILE A 141 15.90 3.38 0.04
N ALA A 142 16.25 4.14 1.08
CA ALA A 142 17.54 4.82 1.18
C ALA A 142 18.71 3.83 1.11
N GLU A 143 18.63 2.73 1.87
CA GLU A 143 19.62 1.64 1.80
C GLU A 143 19.75 1.06 0.39
N GLU A 144 18.62 0.85 -0.32
CA GLU A 144 18.62 0.26 -1.66
C GLU A 144 19.15 1.24 -2.72
N ILE A 145 18.97 2.54 -2.56
CA ILE A 145 19.53 3.55 -3.47
C ILE A 145 21.07 3.49 -3.48
N GLU A 146 21.69 3.21 -2.35
CA GLU A 146 23.15 3.11 -2.22
C GLU A 146 23.72 1.78 -2.74
N LYS A 147 22.90 0.74 -2.92
CA LYS A 147 23.33 -0.57 -3.42
C LYS A 147 23.38 -0.62 -4.94
N PRO A 148 24.22 -1.52 -5.52
CA PRO A 148 24.27 -1.71 -6.96
C PRO A 148 22.91 -1.97 -7.58
N PHE A 149 22.70 -1.41 -8.77
CA PHE A 149 21.52 -1.64 -9.60
C PHE A 149 21.83 -2.67 -10.67
N GLU A 150 21.13 -3.81 -10.64
CA GLU A 150 21.32 -4.93 -11.54
C GLU A 150 19.98 -5.56 -11.92
N GLY A 151 19.58 -5.44 -13.17
CA GLY A 151 18.37 -6.05 -13.72
C GLY A 151 17.08 -5.67 -13.00
N ARG A 152 16.25 -6.66 -12.69
CA ARG A 152 14.96 -6.50 -11.99
C ARG A 152 15.05 -7.17 -10.64
N LYS A 153 14.89 -6.41 -9.56
CA LYS A 153 14.96 -6.93 -8.18
C LYS A 153 13.69 -6.57 -7.42
N ILE A 154 13.22 -7.50 -6.62
CA ILE A 154 12.07 -7.31 -5.73
C ILE A 154 12.58 -7.36 -4.30
N ARG A 155 12.12 -6.43 -3.45
CA ARG A 155 12.36 -6.44 -2.01
C ARG A 155 11.07 -6.17 -1.26
N TYR A 156 10.67 -7.09 -0.39
CA TYR A 156 9.57 -6.87 0.56
C TYR A 156 10.03 -6.03 1.74
N ILE A 157 9.11 -5.23 2.29
CA ILE A 157 9.37 -4.36 3.45
C ILE A 157 8.24 -4.56 4.46
N ALA A 158 8.60 -4.93 5.67
CA ALA A 158 7.68 -5.09 6.80
C ALA A 158 8.36 -4.63 8.08
N SER A 159 7.58 -4.11 9.04
CA SER A 159 8.06 -3.66 10.36
C SER A 159 7.71 -4.66 11.45
N ASP A 160 6.54 -5.29 11.33
CA ASP A 160 6.00 -6.18 12.37
C ASP A 160 5.05 -7.22 11.75
N GLU A 161 4.78 -8.30 12.50
CA GLU A 161 3.74 -9.28 12.18
C GLU A 161 2.79 -9.38 13.38
N VAL A 162 1.60 -8.77 13.26
CA VAL A 162 0.61 -8.68 14.33
C VAL A 162 -0.77 -9.09 13.87
N SER A 163 -1.57 -9.64 14.77
CA SER A 163 -2.96 -9.96 14.50
C SER A 163 -3.86 -8.74 14.67
N SER A 164 -5.06 -8.80 14.10
CA SER A 164 -6.06 -7.73 14.26
C SER A 164 -6.49 -7.56 15.72
N ASN A 165 -6.56 -8.66 16.49
CA ASN A 165 -6.90 -8.60 17.91
C ASN A 165 -5.75 -7.99 18.74
N GLU A 166 -4.50 -8.37 18.48
CA GLU A 166 -3.33 -7.71 19.09
C GLU A 166 -3.29 -6.22 18.76
N MET A 167 -3.61 -5.87 17.51
CA MET A 167 -3.64 -4.47 17.05
C MET A 167 -4.70 -3.66 17.78
N ALA A 168 -5.92 -4.19 17.92
CA ALA A 168 -6.98 -3.52 18.67
C ALA A 168 -6.57 -3.31 20.15
N ALA A 169 -5.93 -4.29 20.77
CA ALA A 169 -5.46 -4.17 22.16
C ALA A 169 -4.39 -3.07 22.30
N ILE A 170 -3.35 -3.07 21.44
CA ILE A 170 -2.26 -2.08 21.48
C ILE A 170 -2.78 -0.65 21.20
N LEU A 171 -3.63 -0.48 20.19
CA LEU A 171 -4.23 0.83 19.88
C LEU A 171 -5.19 1.27 20.98
N GLY A 172 -6.00 0.34 21.51
CA GLY A 172 -6.96 0.60 22.59
C GLY A 172 -6.26 1.08 23.86
N GLU A 173 -5.17 0.43 24.26
CA GLU A 173 -4.36 0.88 25.40
C GLU A 173 -3.81 2.30 25.18
N ALA A 174 -3.28 2.58 23.99
CA ALA A 174 -2.70 3.87 23.67
C ALA A 174 -3.73 5.05 23.69
N ILE A 175 -4.99 4.79 23.37
CA ILE A 175 -6.07 5.80 23.36
C ILE A 175 -6.95 5.77 24.62
N GLY A 176 -6.55 5.04 25.68
CA GLY A 176 -7.33 4.94 26.92
C GLY A 176 -8.64 4.15 26.79
N LYS A 177 -8.74 3.26 25.82
CA LYS A 177 -9.88 2.35 25.58
C LYS A 177 -9.43 0.88 25.59
N PRO A 178 -9.03 0.31 26.73
CA PRO A 178 -8.43 -1.03 26.79
C PRO A 178 -9.38 -2.15 26.33
N ASP A 179 -10.68 -1.89 26.28
CA ASP A 179 -11.70 -2.83 25.80
C ASP A 179 -11.96 -2.73 24.30
N LEU A 180 -11.17 -1.93 23.54
CA LEU A 180 -11.32 -1.79 22.10
C LEU A 180 -11.27 -3.17 21.42
N LYS A 181 -12.24 -3.46 20.57
CA LYS A 181 -12.34 -4.73 19.85
C LYS A 181 -12.20 -4.52 18.35
N TRP A 182 -11.64 -5.51 17.67
CA TRP A 182 -11.72 -5.67 16.23
C TRP A 182 -12.88 -6.61 15.91
N LEU A 183 -13.93 -6.07 15.30
CA LEU A 183 -15.14 -6.80 14.96
C LEU A 183 -15.14 -7.15 13.47
N VAL A 184 -15.39 -8.42 13.17
CA VAL A 184 -15.49 -8.90 11.79
C VAL A 184 -16.95 -8.99 11.40
N ILE A 185 -17.32 -8.31 10.31
CA ILE A 185 -18.67 -8.34 9.74
C ILE A 185 -18.61 -8.78 8.27
N PRO A 186 -19.73 -9.19 7.66
CA PRO A 186 -19.76 -9.59 6.26
C PRO A 186 -19.30 -8.50 5.29
N ASP A 187 -18.60 -8.89 4.22
CA ASP A 187 -18.15 -8.01 3.13
C ASP A 187 -19.27 -7.11 2.61
N GLU A 188 -20.47 -7.64 2.49
CA GLU A 188 -21.66 -6.93 1.99
C GLU A 188 -22.03 -5.72 2.85
N GLN A 189 -21.84 -5.84 4.17
CA GLN A 189 -22.13 -4.73 5.10
C GLN A 189 -21.05 -3.64 4.99
N ILE A 190 -19.77 -4.03 4.87
CA ILE A 190 -18.68 -3.08 4.63
C ILE A 190 -18.89 -2.36 3.30
N LEU A 191 -19.19 -3.08 2.23
CA LEU A 191 -19.47 -2.51 0.90
C LEU A 191 -20.61 -1.47 0.95
N LYS A 192 -21.73 -1.84 1.58
CA LYS A 192 -22.88 -0.93 1.75
C LYS A 192 -22.48 0.33 2.52
N GLY A 193 -21.70 0.18 3.59
CA GLY A 193 -21.22 1.31 4.39
C GLY A 193 -20.33 2.26 3.59
N MET A 194 -19.38 1.73 2.81
CA MET A 194 -18.51 2.53 1.95
C MET A 194 -19.29 3.29 0.87
N ILE A 195 -20.23 2.63 0.20
CA ILE A 195 -21.10 3.28 -0.80
C ILE A 195 -21.98 4.35 -0.15
N ALA A 196 -22.56 4.07 1.02
CA ALA A 196 -23.38 5.03 1.75
C ALA A 196 -22.59 6.26 2.22
N SER A 197 -21.28 6.14 2.44
CA SER A 197 -20.38 7.29 2.73
C SER A 197 -20.00 8.10 1.48
N GLY A 198 -20.53 7.74 0.30
CA GLY A 198 -20.27 8.43 -0.97
C GLY A 198 -19.09 7.89 -1.79
N MET A 199 -18.45 6.81 -1.33
CA MET A 199 -17.36 6.19 -2.11
C MET A 199 -17.90 5.65 -3.45
N ASN A 200 -17.10 5.78 -4.52
CA ASN A 200 -17.40 5.18 -5.81
C ASN A 200 -17.63 3.66 -5.66
N PRO A 201 -18.70 3.08 -6.19
CA PRO A 201 -19.03 1.66 -6.01
C PRO A 201 -17.94 0.69 -6.49
N GLN A 202 -17.25 1.00 -7.61
CA GLN A 202 -16.15 0.18 -8.11
C GLN A 202 -14.95 0.24 -7.16
N THR A 203 -14.62 1.42 -6.66
CA THR A 203 -13.57 1.63 -5.67
C THR A 203 -13.89 0.91 -4.36
N ALA A 204 -15.13 1.07 -3.84
CA ALA A 204 -15.59 0.37 -2.65
C ALA A 204 -15.51 -1.16 -2.80
N LYS A 205 -15.92 -1.70 -3.95
CA LYS A 205 -15.77 -3.13 -4.26
C LYS A 205 -14.30 -3.55 -4.24
N GLY A 206 -13.43 -2.79 -4.90
CA GLY A 206 -11.99 -3.07 -4.93
C GLY A 206 -11.35 -3.03 -3.54
N MET A 207 -11.78 -2.15 -2.63
CA MET A 207 -11.35 -2.11 -1.22
C MET A 207 -11.81 -3.37 -0.46
N VAL A 208 -13.06 -3.78 -0.66
CA VAL A 208 -13.59 -5.03 -0.05
C VAL A 208 -12.83 -6.25 -0.59
N ASP A 209 -12.46 -6.26 -1.85
CA ASP A 209 -11.67 -7.35 -2.44
C ASP A 209 -10.26 -7.44 -1.85
N ILE A 210 -9.64 -6.30 -1.47
CA ILE A 210 -8.40 -6.31 -0.67
C ILE A 210 -8.65 -7.01 0.66
N ASN A 211 -9.71 -6.66 1.39
CA ASN A 211 -10.05 -7.31 2.66
C ASN A 211 -10.26 -8.82 2.49
N THR A 212 -10.93 -9.23 1.42
CA THR A 212 -11.13 -10.64 1.08
C THR A 212 -9.79 -11.34 0.83
N SER A 213 -8.88 -10.71 0.09
CA SER A 213 -7.56 -11.27 -0.21
C SER A 213 -6.71 -11.46 1.06
N GLN A 214 -6.88 -10.59 2.08
CA GLN A 214 -6.19 -10.71 3.36
C GLN A 214 -6.62 -11.94 4.17
N ARG A 215 -7.83 -12.47 3.96
CA ARG A 215 -8.31 -13.70 4.62
C ARG A 215 -7.74 -14.97 3.97
N GLY A 216 -7.27 -14.85 2.73
CA GLY A 216 -6.64 -15.94 1.99
C GLY A 216 -5.14 -16.01 2.21
N THR A 217 -4.52 -17.01 1.61
CA THR A 217 -3.07 -17.22 1.66
C THR A 217 -2.33 -16.55 0.50
N GLU A 218 -3.01 -16.29 -0.61
CA GLU A 218 -2.38 -15.88 -1.87
C GLU A 218 -1.75 -14.50 -1.80
N LEU A 219 -2.38 -13.52 -1.13
CA LEU A 219 -1.84 -12.16 -1.00
C LEU A 219 -0.43 -12.14 -0.41
N TYR A 220 -0.19 -12.99 0.59
CA TYR A 220 1.09 -13.04 1.31
C TYR A 220 1.98 -14.21 0.88
N LYS A 221 1.60 -14.99 -0.12
CA LYS A 221 2.33 -16.17 -0.57
C LYS A 221 3.78 -15.86 -0.99
N ASP A 222 3.93 -14.84 -1.82
CA ASP A 222 5.26 -14.42 -2.28
C ASP A 222 6.04 -13.73 -1.16
N TYR A 223 5.41 -12.90 -0.35
CA TYR A 223 5.98 -12.34 0.88
C TYR A 223 6.54 -13.44 1.79
N ASN A 224 5.76 -14.49 2.07
CA ASN A 224 6.16 -15.57 2.96
C ASN A 224 7.36 -16.38 2.43
N ARG A 225 7.54 -16.44 1.10
CA ARG A 225 8.72 -17.07 0.47
C ARG A 225 9.96 -16.17 0.52
N ASN A 226 9.75 -14.87 0.59
CA ASN A 226 10.80 -13.84 0.51
C ASN A 226 10.76 -12.91 1.73
N LYS A 227 10.53 -13.47 2.93
CA LYS A 227 10.40 -12.69 4.16
C LYS A 227 11.59 -11.76 4.36
N PRO A 228 11.36 -10.44 4.55
CA PRO A 228 12.41 -9.49 4.86
C PRO A 228 12.84 -9.60 6.33
N VAL A 229 13.98 -9.01 6.65
CA VAL A 229 14.26 -8.61 8.04
C VAL A 229 13.26 -7.51 8.41
N LEU A 230 12.59 -7.69 9.55
CA LEU A 230 11.60 -6.73 10.02
C LEU A 230 12.26 -5.41 10.45
N GLY A 231 11.62 -4.30 10.09
CA GLY A 231 12.06 -2.96 10.44
C GLY A 231 12.01 -2.66 11.95
N ASN A 232 12.43 -1.46 12.31
CA ASN A 232 12.62 -1.06 13.70
C ASN A 232 11.37 -0.46 14.34
N VAL A 233 10.49 0.17 13.56
CA VAL A 233 9.29 0.85 14.05
C VAL A 233 8.18 -0.17 14.28
N LYS A 234 7.90 -0.48 15.54
CA LYS A 234 6.86 -1.46 15.90
C LYS A 234 5.49 -0.82 16.01
N LEU A 235 4.44 -1.64 16.01
CA LEU A 235 3.07 -1.14 16.18
C LEU A 235 2.90 -0.32 17.46
N SER A 236 3.58 -0.70 18.56
CA SER A 236 3.59 0.06 19.81
C SER A 236 4.18 1.47 19.68
N ASP A 237 5.12 1.69 18.76
CA ASP A 237 5.65 3.01 18.48
C ASP A 237 4.67 3.85 17.68
N PHE A 238 4.06 3.26 16.65
CA PHE A 238 3.00 3.88 15.86
C PHE A 238 1.76 4.21 16.70
N ALA A 239 1.42 3.39 17.70
CA ALA A 239 0.28 3.61 18.58
C ALA A 239 0.34 4.97 19.31
N LYS A 240 1.54 5.49 19.58
CA LYS A 240 1.74 6.83 20.16
C LYS A 240 1.33 7.96 19.18
N GLU A 241 1.59 7.76 17.89
CA GLU A 241 1.15 8.68 16.84
C GLU A 241 -0.37 8.57 16.62
N PHE A 242 -0.88 7.34 16.64
CA PHE A 242 -2.31 7.08 16.53
C PHE A 242 -3.10 7.76 17.66
N ALA A 243 -2.62 7.67 18.90
CA ALA A 243 -3.25 8.35 20.03
C ALA A 243 -3.29 9.87 19.84
N LYS A 244 -2.19 10.50 19.40
CA LYS A 244 -2.16 11.94 19.11
C LYS A 244 -3.16 12.35 18.01
N ALA A 245 -3.40 11.48 17.04
CA ALA A 245 -4.37 11.72 15.97
C ALA A 245 -5.82 11.50 16.48
N PHE A 246 -6.01 10.56 17.38
CA PHE A 246 -7.28 10.25 18.00
C PHE A 246 -7.79 11.40 18.89
N ASP A 247 -6.91 12.09 19.61
CA ASP A 247 -7.24 13.20 20.52
C ASP A 247 -7.62 14.52 19.80
N LYS A 248 -7.37 14.61 18.48
CA LYS A 248 -7.79 15.76 17.63
C LYS A 248 -9.26 15.63 17.17
#